data_a2ff78addfc83a26be63f1ec129f7c48
#
_entry.id   a2ff78addfc83a26be63f1ec129f7c48
#
_cell.length_a   1.000
_cell.length_b   1.000
_cell.length_c   1.000
_cell.angle_alpha   90.00
_cell.angle_beta   90.00
_cell.angle_gamma   90.00
#
_symmetry.space_group_name_H-M   'P 1'
#
loop_
_entity.id
_entity.type
_entity.pdbx_description
1 polymer ?
#
loop_
_entity_poly.entity_id
_entity_poly.type
_entity_poly.pdbx_seq_one_letter_code
_entity_poly.pdbx_strand_id
1 'polypeptide(L)'
;MKRRAIYNTFAVLLISSGACLVVTAQSLSQKLDQQTDYRVRALRPDEQLIEVSRHFQIPMGIEWLDQPASADQSNRIKFERGSVLELIKAILAQAPQEQMVFDDRLVRIFAPSAFKSRLNFLNLKLRGYCVSHESVLGADFQLRVGLDEMLYPKYFKYGSNGGYGGGDWLLLIDELTICMNKPSIRDVLNEIVGQSGRSAWIVNLKPEELQGERPFWKGVPINEYGTSPLTGRWRFVELREYQ
;
A
#
# COMPACT_ATOMS: atom_id res chain seq x y z
N MET A 1 68.01 -13.84 -52.01
CA MET A 1 67.58 -14.60 -50.80
C MET A 1 66.58 -13.73 -50.00
N LYS A 2 65.23 -13.98 -50.09
CA LYS A 2 64.18 -13.22 -49.41
C LYS A 2 63.65 -14.08 -48.26
N ARG A 3 63.85 -13.64 -47.00
CA ARG A 3 63.27 -14.27 -45.81
C ARG A 3 61.86 -13.73 -45.59
N ARG A 4 60.87 -14.62 -45.65
CA ARG A 4 59.49 -14.31 -45.28
C ARG A 4 59.32 -14.53 -43.77
N ALA A 5 58.94 -13.49 -43.06
CA ALA A 5 58.49 -13.58 -41.64
C ALA A 5 57.01 -13.94 -41.63
N ILE A 6 56.69 -15.02 -40.96
CA ILE A 6 55.30 -15.48 -40.69
C ILE A 6 54.88 -14.88 -39.37
N TYR A 7 53.91 -13.98 -39.40
CA TYR A 7 53.25 -13.46 -38.21
C TYR A 7 52.07 -14.40 -37.84
N ASN A 8 52.20 -15.14 -36.78
CA ASN A 8 51.09 -15.86 -36.17
C ASN A 8 50.28 -14.88 -35.33
N THR A 9 49.06 -14.51 -35.82
CA THR A 9 48.10 -13.73 -35.09
C THR A 9 47.25 -14.69 -34.25
N PHE A 10 47.52 -14.77 -32.96
CA PHE A 10 46.63 -15.43 -31.99
C PHE A 10 45.45 -14.49 -31.72
N ALA A 11 44.29 -14.78 -32.28
CA ALA A 11 43.04 -14.17 -31.90
C ALA A 11 42.51 -14.85 -30.61
N VAL A 12 42.68 -14.19 -29.48
CA VAL A 12 42.04 -14.61 -28.22
C VAL A 12 40.57 -14.15 -28.26
N LEU A 13 39.68 -15.11 -28.50
CA LEU A 13 38.23 -14.91 -28.36
C LEU A 13 37.88 -14.94 -26.87
N LEU A 14 37.79 -13.75 -26.25
CA LEU A 14 37.20 -13.56 -24.93
C LEU A 14 35.67 -13.67 -25.08
N ILE A 15 35.15 -14.88 -24.88
CA ILE A 15 33.70 -15.09 -24.69
C ILE A 15 33.40 -14.65 -23.25
N SER A 16 33.04 -13.37 -23.10
CA SER A 16 32.40 -12.88 -21.86
C SER A 16 30.96 -13.41 -21.80
N SER A 17 30.80 -14.60 -21.19
CA SER A 17 29.48 -15.08 -20.79
C SER A 17 28.93 -14.16 -19.67
N GLY A 18 28.33 -13.06 -20.07
CA GLY A 18 27.52 -12.24 -19.18
C GLY A 18 26.31 -13.06 -18.76
N ALA A 19 26.44 -13.78 -17.63
CA ALA A 19 25.28 -14.35 -16.97
C ALA A 19 24.42 -13.17 -16.51
N CYS A 20 23.42 -12.82 -17.34
CA CYS A 20 22.36 -11.90 -16.97
C CYS A 20 21.61 -12.60 -15.83
N LEU A 21 21.91 -12.24 -14.58
CA LEU A 21 21.12 -12.66 -13.43
C LEU A 21 19.74 -12.02 -13.61
N VAL A 22 18.81 -12.77 -14.22
CA VAL A 22 17.40 -12.43 -14.23
C VAL A 22 16.93 -12.58 -12.79
N VAL A 23 16.93 -11.47 -12.05
CA VAL A 23 16.30 -11.41 -10.73
C VAL A 23 14.80 -11.51 -11.00
N THR A 24 14.26 -12.71 -10.99
CA THR A 24 12.82 -12.92 -11.07
C THR A 24 12.20 -12.40 -9.78
N ALA A 25 11.33 -11.40 -9.88
CA ALA A 25 10.56 -10.93 -8.74
C ALA A 25 9.75 -12.11 -8.16
N GLN A 26 9.90 -12.35 -6.86
CA GLN A 26 9.12 -13.38 -6.17
C GLN A 26 7.64 -13.05 -6.25
N SER A 27 6.81 -14.07 -6.54
CA SER A 27 5.36 -13.93 -6.46
C SER A 27 4.92 -13.69 -5.00
N LEU A 28 3.74 -13.11 -4.81
CA LEU A 28 3.19 -12.90 -3.47
C LEU A 28 3.08 -14.21 -2.70
N SER A 29 2.64 -15.30 -3.36
CA SER A 29 2.57 -16.63 -2.74
C SER A 29 3.93 -17.10 -2.25
N GLN A 30 4.99 -16.96 -3.05
CA GLN A 30 6.35 -17.33 -2.64
C GLN A 30 6.84 -16.53 -1.42
N LYS A 31 6.51 -15.23 -1.37
CA LYS A 31 6.84 -14.38 -0.20
C LYS A 31 6.08 -14.83 1.06
N LEU A 32 4.80 -15.18 0.92
CA LEU A 32 3.99 -15.65 2.04
C LEU A 32 4.43 -17.02 2.57
N ASP A 33 4.94 -17.90 1.70
CA ASP A 33 5.44 -19.23 2.05
C ASP A 33 6.89 -19.23 2.57
N GLN A 34 7.59 -18.09 2.46
CA GLN A 34 8.96 -17.94 2.93
C GLN A 34 9.06 -18.26 4.42
N GLN A 35 9.97 -19.17 4.79
CA GLN A 35 10.24 -19.49 6.19
C GLN A 35 11.01 -18.38 6.89
N THR A 36 10.60 -18.07 8.12
CA THR A 36 11.20 -16.99 8.90
C THR A 36 11.16 -17.27 10.40
N ASP A 37 12.11 -16.69 11.13
CA ASP A 37 12.15 -16.55 12.58
C ASP A 37 12.11 -15.07 13.00
N TYR A 38 11.66 -14.22 12.08
CA TYR A 38 11.61 -12.77 12.28
C TYR A 38 10.78 -12.37 13.49
N ARG A 39 11.38 -11.55 14.36
CA ARG A 39 10.75 -11.04 15.56
C ARG A 39 10.26 -9.61 15.36
N VAL A 40 8.96 -9.48 15.31
CA VAL A 40 8.30 -8.18 15.19
C VAL A 40 8.54 -7.35 16.45
N ARG A 41 8.87 -6.06 16.27
CA ARG A 41 9.23 -5.14 17.35
C ARG A 41 8.09 -4.22 17.77
N ALA A 42 7.22 -3.89 16.81
CA ALA A 42 6.07 -3.04 17.08
C ALA A 42 5.17 -3.64 18.14
N LEU A 43 4.52 -2.80 18.94
CA LEU A 43 3.65 -3.24 20.05
C LEU A 43 2.21 -3.45 19.58
N ARG A 44 1.71 -2.62 18.67
CA ARG A 44 0.34 -2.68 18.18
C ARG A 44 0.23 -3.62 16.98
N PRO A 45 -0.81 -4.45 16.89
CA PRO A 45 -0.97 -5.41 15.78
C PRO A 45 -1.01 -4.77 14.40
N ASP A 46 -1.63 -3.60 14.23
CA ASP A 46 -1.65 -2.85 12.97
C ASP A 46 -0.24 -2.40 12.54
N GLU A 47 0.58 -1.91 13.47
CA GLU A 47 1.98 -1.55 13.21
C GLU A 47 2.87 -2.79 12.99
N GLN A 48 2.56 -3.91 13.66
CA GLN A 48 3.23 -5.20 13.42
C GLN A 48 3.01 -5.67 11.99
N LEU A 49 1.79 -5.53 11.46
CA LEU A 49 1.47 -5.85 10.05
C LEU A 49 2.25 -4.95 9.08
N ILE A 50 2.37 -3.66 9.39
CA ILE A 50 3.18 -2.73 8.59
C ILE A 50 4.66 -3.12 8.63
N GLU A 51 5.18 -3.51 9.80
CA GLU A 51 6.57 -3.97 9.95
C GLU A 51 6.83 -5.23 9.11
N VAL A 52 5.93 -6.22 9.16
CA VAL A 52 5.99 -7.43 8.33
C VAL A 52 5.88 -7.09 6.84
N SER A 53 4.95 -6.23 6.46
CA SER A 53 4.78 -5.76 5.09
C SER A 53 6.08 -5.16 4.53
N ARG A 54 6.74 -4.29 5.31
CA ARG A 54 8.03 -3.68 4.94
C ARG A 54 9.16 -4.70 4.84
N HIS A 55 9.33 -5.53 5.87
CA HIS A 55 10.45 -6.47 5.95
C HIS A 55 10.42 -7.51 4.83
N PHE A 56 9.24 -8.04 4.50
CA PHE A 56 9.07 -9.06 3.47
C PHE A 56 8.61 -8.48 2.12
N GLN A 57 8.50 -7.16 2.01
CA GLN A 57 8.03 -6.47 0.81
C GLN A 57 6.70 -7.01 0.28
N ILE A 58 5.74 -7.19 1.20
CA ILE A 58 4.41 -7.73 0.89
C ILE A 58 3.43 -6.57 0.71
N PRO A 59 2.86 -6.38 -0.49
CA PRO A 59 1.81 -5.40 -0.71
C PRO A 59 0.60 -5.70 0.18
N MET A 60 0.15 -4.71 0.97
CA MET A 60 -0.98 -4.87 1.89
C MET A 60 -1.96 -3.72 1.82
N GLY A 61 -3.26 -4.04 1.93
CA GLY A 61 -4.32 -3.10 2.22
C GLY A 61 -4.90 -3.39 3.61
N ILE A 62 -4.76 -2.46 4.55
CA ILE A 62 -5.11 -2.68 5.95
C ILE A 62 -6.21 -1.72 6.37
N GLU A 63 -7.42 -2.24 6.58
CA GLU A 63 -8.57 -1.54 7.16
C GLU A 63 -8.71 -1.96 8.61
N TRP A 64 -7.93 -1.36 9.48
CA TRP A 64 -7.88 -1.70 10.89
C TRP A 64 -9.04 -1.08 11.65
N LEU A 65 -9.82 -1.91 12.36
CA LEU A 65 -10.85 -1.42 13.26
C LEU A 65 -10.24 -1.23 14.66
N ASP A 66 -10.04 0.04 15.05
CA ASP A 66 -9.50 0.37 16.35
C ASP A 66 -10.38 -0.22 17.45
N GLN A 67 -9.75 -0.89 18.42
CA GLN A 67 -10.43 -1.32 19.63
C GLN A 67 -10.10 -0.36 20.77
N PRO A 68 -11.05 -0.15 21.68
CA PRO A 68 -10.73 0.56 22.92
C PRO A 68 -9.56 -0.18 23.60
N ALA A 69 -8.52 0.57 23.95
CA ALA A 69 -7.33 0.03 24.55
C ALA A 69 -7.71 -0.79 25.81
N SER A 70 -7.65 -2.11 25.70
CA SER A 70 -7.66 -2.97 26.88
C SER A 70 -6.33 -2.78 27.60
N ALA A 71 -6.37 -2.51 28.90
CA ALA A 71 -5.19 -2.17 29.72
C ALA A 71 -4.11 -3.28 29.79
N ASP A 72 -4.31 -4.39 29.13
CA ASP A 72 -3.48 -5.60 29.24
C ASP A 72 -2.80 -5.98 27.90
N GLN A 73 -2.35 -4.99 27.13
CA GLN A 73 -1.68 -5.22 25.84
C GLN A 73 -0.17 -5.53 25.99
N SER A 74 0.22 -6.35 26.96
CA SER A 74 1.56 -6.98 26.95
C SER A 74 1.63 -8.19 25.98
N ASN A 75 0.78 -8.22 24.96
CA ASN A 75 0.67 -9.34 24.03
C ASN A 75 1.84 -9.35 23.04
N ARG A 76 3.00 -9.82 23.50
CA ARG A 76 4.06 -10.25 22.61
C ARG A 76 3.57 -11.44 21.80
N ILE A 77 3.69 -11.36 20.48
CA ILE A 77 3.36 -12.46 19.57
C ILE A 77 4.14 -13.70 19.99
N LYS A 78 3.44 -14.81 20.17
CA LYS A 78 4.05 -16.13 20.36
C LYS A 78 4.32 -16.74 18.98
N PHE A 79 5.36 -16.26 18.33
CA PHE A 79 5.83 -16.80 17.05
C PHE A 79 7.33 -17.05 17.16
N GLU A 80 7.75 -18.29 17.00
CA GLU A 80 9.16 -18.67 17.05
C GLU A 80 9.73 -18.88 15.66
N ARG A 81 9.05 -19.65 14.83
CA ARG A 81 9.44 -19.96 13.47
C ARG A 81 8.26 -20.48 12.67
N GLY A 82 8.20 -20.14 11.38
CA GLY A 82 7.17 -20.59 10.46
C GLY A 82 7.19 -19.81 9.16
N SER A 83 6.14 -19.91 8.36
CA SER A 83 6.01 -19.08 7.17
C SER A 83 5.59 -17.64 7.52
N VAL A 84 5.86 -16.70 6.61
CA VAL A 84 5.40 -15.31 6.76
C VAL A 84 3.88 -15.27 6.89
N LEU A 85 3.16 -16.14 6.19
CA LEU A 85 1.71 -16.27 6.32
C LEU A 85 1.30 -16.64 7.76
N GLU A 86 2.03 -17.57 8.40
CA GLU A 86 1.79 -17.96 9.78
C GLU A 86 2.12 -16.82 10.76
N LEU A 87 3.17 -16.04 10.49
CA LEU A 87 3.48 -14.84 11.25
C LEU A 87 2.33 -13.81 11.17
N ILE A 88 1.81 -13.53 9.98
CA ILE A 88 0.65 -12.63 9.81
C ILE A 88 -0.57 -13.18 10.57
N LYS A 89 -0.84 -14.48 10.50
CA LYS A 89 -1.93 -15.11 11.26
C LYS A 89 -1.73 -15.00 12.77
N ALA A 90 -0.49 -15.14 13.26
CA ALA A 90 -0.17 -14.97 14.68
C ALA A 90 -0.40 -13.53 15.16
N ILE A 91 -0.13 -12.53 14.30
CA ILE A 91 -0.47 -11.13 14.57
C ILE A 91 -1.98 -10.96 14.65
N LEU A 92 -2.72 -11.48 13.67
CA LEU A 92 -4.18 -11.37 13.59
C LEU A 92 -4.90 -12.11 14.72
N ALA A 93 -4.28 -13.13 15.32
CA ALA A 93 -4.83 -13.79 16.49
C ALA A 93 -5.00 -12.85 17.71
N GLN A 94 -4.29 -11.71 17.74
CA GLN A 94 -4.46 -10.66 18.74
C GLN A 94 -5.66 -9.75 18.46
N ALA A 95 -6.25 -9.84 17.26
CA ALA A 95 -7.37 -9.04 16.81
C ALA A 95 -8.40 -9.94 16.08
N PRO A 96 -9.14 -10.77 16.81
CA PRO A 96 -9.98 -11.82 16.24
C PRO A 96 -11.15 -11.30 15.38
N GLN A 97 -11.44 -10.00 15.45
CA GLN A 97 -12.41 -9.33 14.59
C GLN A 97 -11.86 -9.10 13.18
N GLU A 98 -10.53 -9.10 12.99
CA GLU A 98 -9.90 -8.88 11.71
C GLU A 98 -9.81 -10.17 10.91
N GLN A 99 -10.00 -10.07 9.61
CA GLN A 99 -9.85 -11.16 8.66
C GLN A 99 -8.81 -10.82 7.61
N MET A 100 -8.17 -11.85 7.09
CA MET A 100 -7.22 -11.73 5.99
C MET A 100 -7.76 -12.49 4.78
N VAL A 101 -7.67 -11.84 3.62
CA VAL A 101 -7.79 -12.47 2.30
C VAL A 101 -6.64 -11.99 1.44
N PHE A 102 -6.21 -12.80 0.48
CA PHE A 102 -5.17 -12.40 -0.46
C PHE A 102 -5.45 -13.00 -1.84
N ASP A 103 -4.92 -12.34 -2.84
CA ASP A 103 -4.87 -12.79 -4.23
C ASP A 103 -3.40 -12.81 -4.69
N ASP A 104 -3.14 -12.79 -5.97
CA ASP A 104 -1.77 -12.79 -6.55
C ASP A 104 -1.04 -11.44 -6.43
N ARG A 105 -1.73 -10.37 -6.08
CA ARG A 105 -1.20 -8.99 -6.06
C ARG A 105 -1.04 -8.39 -4.67
N LEU A 106 -1.99 -8.63 -3.74
CA LEU A 106 -1.92 -8.03 -2.40
C LEU A 106 -2.63 -8.85 -1.33
N VAL A 107 -2.22 -8.62 -0.08
CA VAL A 107 -2.91 -9.09 1.13
C VAL A 107 -3.88 -8.00 1.59
N ARG A 108 -5.14 -8.35 1.87
CA ARG A 108 -6.16 -7.46 2.43
C ARG A 108 -6.54 -7.89 3.82
N ILE A 109 -6.52 -6.95 4.76
CA ILE A 109 -6.86 -7.16 6.16
C ILE A 109 -7.98 -6.20 6.52
N PHE A 110 -9.07 -6.71 7.08
CA PHE A 110 -10.25 -5.92 7.39
C PHE A 110 -11.14 -6.60 8.42
N ALA A 111 -11.89 -5.82 9.20
CA ALA A 111 -12.99 -6.31 10.01
C ALA A 111 -14.26 -6.44 9.15
N PRO A 112 -14.89 -7.62 9.02
CA PRO A 112 -16.08 -7.81 8.16
C PRO A 112 -17.25 -6.88 8.50
N SER A 113 -17.43 -6.54 9.77
CA SER A 113 -18.45 -5.59 10.22
C SER A 113 -18.20 -4.18 9.69
N ALA A 114 -16.95 -3.71 9.79
CA ALA A 114 -16.51 -2.42 9.26
C ALA A 114 -16.55 -2.42 7.73
N PHE A 115 -16.05 -3.47 7.08
CA PHE A 115 -15.99 -3.61 5.64
C PHE A 115 -17.38 -3.45 4.98
N LYS A 116 -18.42 -4.06 5.57
CA LYS A 116 -19.79 -4.02 5.06
C LYS A 116 -20.59 -2.79 5.48
N SER A 117 -20.07 -2.00 6.42
CA SER A 117 -20.81 -0.84 6.94
C SER A 117 -21.03 0.22 5.86
N ARG A 118 -22.27 0.69 5.72
CA ARG A 118 -22.61 1.84 4.86
C ARG A 118 -21.96 3.15 5.34
N LEU A 119 -21.51 3.17 6.59
CA LEU A 119 -20.85 4.30 7.22
C LEU A 119 -19.32 4.27 7.04
N ASN A 120 -18.78 3.22 6.46
CA ASN A 120 -17.37 3.17 6.13
C ASN A 120 -17.09 4.01 4.89
N PHE A 121 -16.31 5.08 5.04
CA PHE A 121 -15.99 6.00 3.95
C PHE A 121 -15.25 5.32 2.79
N LEU A 122 -14.53 4.23 3.04
CA LEU A 122 -13.87 3.45 1.99
C LEU A 122 -14.86 2.83 0.99
N ASN A 123 -16.14 2.73 1.36
CA ASN A 123 -17.23 2.28 0.49
C ASN A 123 -17.80 3.39 -0.41
N LEU A 124 -17.38 4.67 -0.24
CA LEU A 124 -17.80 5.75 -1.11
C LEU A 124 -17.44 5.44 -2.55
N LYS A 125 -18.43 5.56 -3.44
CA LYS A 125 -18.23 5.36 -4.88
C LYS A 125 -17.85 6.68 -5.54
N LEU A 126 -16.72 6.70 -6.22
CA LEU A 126 -16.29 7.79 -7.08
C LEU A 126 -17.10 7.77 -8.38
N ARG A 127 -17.18 8.89 -9.10
CA ARG A 127 -17.77 8.94 -10.46
C ARG A 127 -16.93 8.16 -11.47
N GLY A 128 -15.63 8.20 -11.30
CA GLY A 128 -14.61 7.50 -12.03
C GLY A 128 -13.25 7.84 -11.41
N TYR A 129 -12.25 7.07 -11.74
CA TYR A 129 -10.87 7.34 -11.33
C TYR A 129 -9.93 6.91 -12.46
N CYS A 130 -9.10 7.83 -12.94
CA CYS A 130 -8.19 7.55 -14.04
C CYS A 130 -6.90 8.34 -13.84
N VAL A 131 -5.78 7.64 -13.84
CA VAL A 131 -4.42 8.19 -13.81
C VAL A 131 -3.56 7.46 -14.84
N SER A 132 -2.54 8.12 -15.38
CA SER A 132 -1.63 7.54 -16.35
C SER A 132 -0.22 8.01 -16.08
N HIS A 133 0.72 7.07 -16.01
CA HIS A 133 2.14 7.32 -15.74
C HIS A 133 2.39 8.07 -14.42
N GLU A 134 1.60 7.75 -13.39
CA GLU A 134 1.69 8.39 -12.09
C GLU A 134 2.48 7.55 -11.09
N SER A 135 3.11 8.23 -10.13
CA SER A 135 3.64 7.58 -8.92
C SER A 135 2.52 7.18 -7.97
N VAL A 136 2.81 6.33 -6.98
CA VAL A 136 1.87 5.99 -5.89
C VAL A 136 1.31 7.25 -5.24
N LEU A 137 2.18 8.23 -4.97
CA LEU A 137 1.78 9.49 -4.33
C LEU A 137 0.98 10.40 -5.26
N GLY A 138 1.33 10.43 -6.56
CA GLY A 138 0.54 11.14 -7.57
C GLY A 138 -0.86 10.54 -7.70
N ALA A 139 -0.96 9.22 -7.75
CA ALA A 139 -2.22 8.50 -7.78
C ALA A 139 -3.05 8.75 -6.50
N ASP A 140 -2.44 8.72 -5.30
CA ASP A 140 -3.12 9.08 -4.05
C ASP A 140 -3.61 10.53 -4.05
N PHE A 141 -2.79 11.46 -4.53
CA PHE A 141 -3.18 12.86 -4.65
C PHE A 141 -4.40 13.04 -5.55
N GLN A 142 -4.42 12.41 -6.73
CA GLN A 142 -5.57 12.46 -7.63
C GLN A 142 -6.83 11.85 -7.01
N LEU A 143 -6.68 10.78 -6.21
CA LEU A 143 -7.80 10.21 -5.44
C LEU A 143 -8.38 11.21 -4.44
N ARG A 144 -7.53 11.93 -3.69
CA ARG A 144 -7.97 12.95 -2.72
C ARG A 144 -8.65 14.12 -3.39
N VAL A 145 -8.10 14.62 -4.48
CA VAL A 145 -8.70 15.70 -5.28
C VAL A 145 -10.08 15.27 -5.78
N GLY A 146 -10.20 14.09 -6.39
CA GLY A 146 -11.49 13.59 -6.88
C GLY A 146 -12.54 13.41 -5.77
N LEU A 147 -12.10 13.03 -4.57
CA LEU A 147 -12.96 12.96 -3.39
C LEU A 147 -13.45 14.34 -2.95
N ASP A 148 -12.54 15.29 -2.84
CA ASP A 148 -12.85 16.63 -2.39
C ASP A 148 -13.78 17.34 -3.38
N GLU A 149 -13.56 17.19 -4.68
CA GLU A 149 -14.48 17.66 -5.73
C GLU A 149 -15.89 17.05 -5.61
N MET A 150 -15.96 15.75 -5.30
CA MET A 150 -17.21 15.05 -5.15
C MET A 150 -17.99 15.48 -3.90
N LEU A 151 -17.30 15.63 -2.77
CA LEU A 151 -17.91 15.94 -1.47
C LEU A 151 -18.21 17.43 -1.30
N TYR A 152 -17.39 18.28 -1.91
CA TYR A 152 -17.43 19.73 -1.74
C TYR A 152 -17.42 20.51 -3.05
N PRO A 153 -18.34 20.22 -3.99
CA PRO A 153 -18.30 20.80 -5.35
C PRO A 153 -18.40 22.33 -5.38
N LYS A 154 -18.89 22.96 -4.32
CA LYS A 154 -18.97 24.42 -4.22
C LYS A 154 -17.62 25.11 -4.04
N TYR A 155 -16.67 24.43 -3.37
CA TYR A 155 -15.34 24.96 -3.10
C TYR A 155 -14.41 24.78 -4.30
N PHE A 156 -14.61 23.74 -5.09
CA PHE A 156 -13.74 23.42 -6.24
C PHE A 156 -14.16 24.10 -7.55
N LYS A 157 -15.32 24.80 -7.60
CA LYS A 157 -15.77 25.53 -8.79
C LYS A 157 -14.83 26.66 -9.25
N TYR A 158 -13.94 27.13 -8.39
CA TYR A 158 -13.04 28.26 -8.65
C TYR A 158 -11.60 27.86 -8.95
N GLY A 159 -11.36 26.60 -9.35
CA GLY A 159 -10.04 26.16 -9.76
C GLY A 159 -9.00 26.49 -8.70
N SER A 160 -9.04 25.80 -7.57
CA SER A 160 -7.91 25.83 -6.66
C SER A 160 -6.73 25.16 -7.35
N ASN A 161 -5.95 25.94 -8.12
CA ASN A 161 -4.58 25.62 -8.44
C ASN A 161 -3.74 25.62 -7.17
N GLY A 162 -4.20 24.91 -6.15
CA GLY A 162 -3.40 24.57 -4.99
C GLY A 162 -2.31 23.63 -5.45
N GLY A 163 -1.27 24.20 -6.04
CA GLY A 163 -0.04 23.48 -6.26
C GLY A 163 0.47 23.03 -4.90
N TYR A 164 0.33 21.75 -4.60
CA TYR A 164 1.11 21.16 -3.54
C TYR A 164 2.56 21.31 -3.96
N GLY A 165 3.30 22.12 -3.18
CA GLY A 165 4.67 22.46 -3.46
C GLY A 165 5.51 21.22 -3.71
N GLY A 166 6.21 21.23 -4.85
CA GLY A 166 7.16 20.19 -5.22
C GLY A 166 8.27 20.08 -4.19
N GLY A 167 8.14 19.12 -3.30
CA GLY A 167 9.29 18.52 -2.63
C GLY A 167 9.72 17.32 -3.48
N ASP A 168 10.91 16.80 -3.29
CA ASP A 168 11.60 15.74 -4.06
C ASP A 168 10.80 14.46 -4.39
N TRP A 169 9.62 14.62 -4.99
CA TRP A 169 8.64 13.60 -5.36
C TRP A 169 9.07 12.78 -6.59
N LEU A 170 10.21 13.16 -7.19
CA LEU A 170 10.72 12.60 -8.46
C LEU A 170 11.38 11.23 -8.34
N LEU A 171 11.48 10.65 -7.15
CA LEU A 171 12.25 9.41 -6.95
C LEU A 171 11.42 8.12 -6.87
N LEU A 172 10.08 8.20 -6.93
CA LEU A 172 9.20 7.02 -6.93
C LEU A 172 8.59 6.83 -8.32
N ILE A 173 9.40 6.34 -9.25
CA ILE A 173 8.97 6.02 -10.62
C ILE A 173 8.27 4.65 -10.60
N ASP A 174 7.09 4.59 -10.01
CA ASP A 174 6.13 3.55 -10.35
C ASP A 174 5.17 4.20 -11.36
N GLU A 175 5.27 3.83 -12.62
CA GLU A 175 4.38 4.34 -13.68
C GLU A 175 3.03 3.65 -13.61
N LEU A 176 2.20 4.05 -12.64
CA LEU A 176 0.86 3.50 -12.48
C LEU A 176 -0.06 4.04 -13.58
N THR A 177 -0.76 3.12 -14.24
CA THR A 177 -1.85 3.46 -15.15
C THR A 177 -3.11 2.74 -14.71
N ILE A 178 -4.03 3.48 -14.11
CA ILE A 178 -5.25 2.96 -13.49
C ILE A 178 -6.44 3.70 -14.08
N CYS A 179 -7.43 2.96 -14.60
CA CYS A 179 -8.66 3.55 -15.08
C CYS A 179 -9.84 2.68 -14.64
N MET A 180 -10.69 3.22 -13.76
CA MET A 180 -11.79 2.49 -13.13
C MET A 180 -13.10 3.25 -13.25
N ASN A 181 -14.18 2.54 -13.57
CA ASN A 181 -15.52 3.11 -13.63
C ASN A 181 -16.25 2.90 -12.31
N LYS A 182 -16.65 3.97 -11.67
CA LYS A 182 -17.37 3.98 -10.38
C LYS A 182 -16.74 3.11 -9.29
N PRO A 183 -15.41 3.15 -9.08
CA PRO A 183 -14.78 2.40 -8.01
C PRO A 183 -15.15 2.96 -6.65
N SER A 184 -15.01 2.15 -5.59
CA SER A 184 -14.93 2.68 -4.24
C SER A 184 -13.52 3.23 -3.95
N ILE A 185 -13.38 4.03 -2.88
CA ILE A 185 -12.07 4.47 -2.40
C ILE A 185 -11.17 3.26 -2.16
N ARG A 186 -11.70 2.22 -1.50
CA ARG A 186 -10.99 0.94 -1.25
C ARG A 186 -10.49 0.30 -2.53
N ASP A 187 -11.34 0.24 -3.57
CA ASP A 187 -10.95 -0.36 -4.84
C ASP A 187 -9.76 0.36 -5.46
N VAL A 188 -9.73 1.70 -5.39
CA VAL A 188 -8.63 2.53 -5.89
C VAL A 188 -7.36 2.31 -5.09
N LEU A 189 -7.44 2.33 -3.74
CA LEU A 189 -6.30 2.12 -2.86
C LEU A 189 -5.67 0.73 -3.09
N ASN A 190 -6.50 -0.30 -3.23
CA ASN A 190 -6.05 -1.66 -3.53
C ASN A 190 -5.40 -1.75 -4.91
N GLU A 191 -5.95 -1.06 -5.92
CA GLU A 191 -5.38 -1.08 -7.26
C GLU A 191 -4.02 -0.36 -7.32
N ILE A 192 -3.88 0.79 -6.63
CA ILE A 192 -2.60 1.50 -6.49
C ILE A 192 -1.53 0.56 -5.91
N VAL A 193 -1.83 -0.10 -4.78
CA VAL A 193 -0.88 -1.01 -4.12
C VAL A 193 -0.63 -2.27 -4.94
N GLY A 194 -1.68 -2.85 -5.53
CA GLY A 194 -1.56 -4.06 -6.34
C GLY A 194 -0.73 -3.85 -7.61
N GLN A 195 -0.82 -2.67 -8.25
CA GLN A 195 0.01 -2.35 -9.41
C GLN A 195 1.45 -1.98 -9.01
N SER A 196 1.62 -1.20 -7.94
CA SER A 196 2.97 -0.82 -7.50
C SER A 196 3.79 -2.02 -7.02
N GLY A 197 3.14 -2.97 -6.34
CA GLY A 197 3.82 -4.12 -5.73
C GLY A 197 4.86 -3.77 -4.65
N ARG A 198 5.03 -2.46 -4.36
CA ARG A 198 6.08 -1.88 -3.48
C ARG A 198 5.53 -0.95 -2.42
N SER A 199 4.24 -1.01 -2.18
CA SER A 199 3.58 -0.17 -1.18
C SER A 199 2.53 -0.95 -0.39
N ALA A 200 2.15 -0.40 0.73
CA ALA A 200 0.98 -0.80 1.48
C ALA A 200 0.17 0.45 1.82
N TRP A 201 -1.12 0.30 2.04
CA TRP A 201 -1.94 1.37 2.61
C TRP A 201 -2.59 0.91 3.91
N ILE A 202 -2.80 1.85 4.82
CA ILE A 202 -3.47 1.59 6.09
C ILE A 202 -4.44 2.71 6.43
N VAL A 203 -5.57 2.34 7.00
CA VAL A 203 -6.54 3.20 7.63
C VAL A 203 -6.92 2.62 8.99
N ASN A 204 -7.04 3.49 10.00
CA ASN A 204 -7.59 3.14 11.29
C ASN A 204 -9.02 3.66 11.36
N LEU A 205 -9.98 2.73 11.43
CA LEU A 205 -11.42 3.00 11.55
C LEU A 205 -11.82 2.98 13.01
N LYS A 206 -12.53 3.99 13.45
CA LYS A 206 -13.04 4.04 14.82
C LYS A 206 -14.44 3.43 14.88
N PRO A 207 -14.74 2.58 15.88
CA PRO A 207 -16.06 1.97 16.03
C PRO A 207 -17.21 2.98 16.04
N GLU A 208 -17.02 4.14 16.69
CA GLU A 208 -18.01 5.21 16.75
C GLU A 208 -18.31 5.83 15.39
N GLU A 209 -17.37 5.82 14.46
CA GLU A 209 -17.57 6.32 13.08
C GLU A 209 -18.44 5.39 12.24
N LEU A 210 -18.53 4.12 12.66
CA LEU A 210 -19.34 3.10 12.00
C LEU A 210 -20.72 2.89 12.63
N GLN A 211 -21.00 3.64 13.69
CA GLN A 211 -22.27 3.64 14.41
C GLN A 211 -23.07 4.90 14.12
N GLY A 212 -24.39 4.81 14.18
CA GLY A 212 -25.26 5.94 13.97
C GLY A 212 -26.03 5.94 12.64
N GLU A 213 -26.75 7.01 12.40
CA GLU A 213 -27.63 7.12 11.23
C GLU A 213 -26.93 7.76 10.01
N ARG A 214 -25.91 8.57 10.25
CA ARG A 214 -25.25 9.38 9.22
C ARG A 214 -23.72 9.15 9.23
N PRO A 215 -23.09 9.14 8.06
CA PRO A 215 -21.64 9.10 7.96
C PRO A 215 -21.00 10.33 8.62
N PHE A 216 -19.89 10.14 9.34
CA PHE A 216 -19.18 11.21 10.06
C PHE A 216 -18.70 12.36 9.15
N TRP A 217 -18.40 12.07 7.87
CA TRP A 217 -17.96 13.09 6.91
C TRP A 217 -19.10 13.92 6.30
N LYS A 218 -20.35 13.48 6.46
CA LYS A 218 -21.50 14.15 5.84
C LYS A 218 -21.89 15.40 6.63
N GLY A 219 -21.72 16.56 6.00
CA GLY A 219 -22.04 17.86 6.61
C GLY A 219 -20.93 18.44 7.48
N VAL A 220 -19.76 17.79 7.54
CA VAL A 220 -18.57 18.38 8.15
C VAL A 220 -17.97 19.39 7.16
N PRO A 221 -17.75 20.65 7.54
CA PRO A 221 -17.16 21.63 6.66
C PRO A 221 -15.71 21.31 6.34
N ILE A 222 -15.24 21.78 5.20
CA ILE A 222 -13.80 21.89 4.91
C ILE A 222 -13.20 22.78 5.98
N ASN A 223 -12.00 22.44 6.47
CA ASN A 223 -11.30 23.27 7.45
C ASN A 223 -10.81 24.57 6.80
N GLU A 224 -10.30 25.50 7.60
CA GLU A 224 -9.76 26.80 7.16
C GLU A 224 -8.64 26.69 6.12
N TYR A 225 -7.96 25.52 6.03
CA TYR A 225 -6.92 25.24 5.05
C TYR A 225 -7.45 24.57 3.77
N GLY A 226 -8.75 24.47 3.59
CA GLY A 226 -9.37 23.85 2.41
C GLY A 226 -9.30 22.31 2.40
N THR A 227 -9.07 21.67 3.55
CA THR A 227 -8.88 20.21 3.66
C THR A 227 -10.17 19.54 4.12
N SER A 228 -10.55 18.45 3.45
CA SER A 228 -11.72 17.65 3.83
C SER A 228 -11.46 16.80 5.08
N PRO A 229 -12.52 16.38 5.82
CA PRO A 229 -12.39 15.49 6.97
C PRO A 229 -11.85 14.11 6.61
N LEU A 230 -11.80 13.77 5.33
CA LEU A 230 -11.21 12.51 4.85
C LEU A 230 -9.73 12.63 4.51
N THR A 231 -9.19 13.84 4.38
CA THR A 231 -7.76 14.06 4.14
C THR A 231 -6.94 13.52 5.31
N GLY A 232 -5.93 12.70 5.01
CA GLY A 232 -5.08 12.09 6.04
C GLY A 232 -5.70 10.87 6.74
N ARG A 233 -6.91 10.42 6.34
CA ARG A 233 -7.55 9.24 6.95
C ARG A 233 -6.85 7.93 6.62
N TRP A 234 -6.13 7.88 5.52
CA TRP A 234 -5.27 6.76 5.15
C TRP A 234 -3.86 7.26 4.88
N ARG A 235 -2.92 6.36 4.99
CA ARG A 235 -1.52 6.61 4.63
C ARG A 235 -0.98 5.47 3.79
N PHE A 236 -0.10 5.80 2.86
CA PHE A 236 0.73 4.83 2.16
C PHE A 236 2.03 4.60 2.91
N VAL A 237 2.54 3.40 2.79
CA VAL A 237 3.78 2.95 3.39
C VAL A 237 4.63 2.37 2.28
N GLU A 238 5.80 2.91 2.07
CA GLU A 238 6.77 2.36 1.13
C GLU A 238 7.44 1.12 1.72
N LEU A 239 7.60 0.08 0.88
CA LEU A 239 8.18 -1.21 1.27
C LEU A 239 9.68 -1.31 0.96
N ARG A 240 10.36 -0.21 0.60
CA ARG A 240 11.80 -0.24 0.38
C ARG A 240 12.53 -0.44 1.70
N GLU A 241 13.50 -1.36 1.70
CA GLU A 241 14.52 -1.37 2.73
C GLU A 241 15.41 -0.13 2.51
N TYR A 242 15.49 0.73 3.51
CA TYR A 242 16.57 1.71 3.58
C TYR A 242 17.86 0.91 3.83
N GLN A 243 18.69 0.79 2.80
CA GLN A 243 20.03 0.22 2.90
C GLN A 243 20.93 1.13 3.73
#